data_e9cd40d00e5ae29853b591ad660567a9
#
_entry.id   e9cd40d00e5ae29853b591ad660567a9
#
_cell.length_a   1.000
_cell.length_b   1.000
_cell.length_c   1.000
_cell.angle_alpha   90.00
_cell.angle_beta   90.00
_cell.angle_gamma   90.00
#
_symmetry.space_group_name_H-M   'P 1'
#
loop_
_entity.id
_entity.type
_entity.pdbx_description
1 polymer ?
#
loop_
_entity_poly.entity_id
_entity_poly.type
_entity_poly.pdbx_seq_one_letter_code
_entity_poly.pdbx_strand_id
1 'polypeptide(L)'
;ECDVIIHTAALVSNAMKDSDMWRVNVMATRNFIDAAKEYNVRRFVQISSIVAYGNSAEGELDENHPVHADGGSYVLTKLASEHVVLAAQANHEIEVVIVRPGDAYGPGSRPWIIAPLEAISKRQFILPAKGEGFFRPIYIDDLVRGIAKAACHSDAAGEIFNMSCEGFMTTKDYFTPLYHWLGKKGPISVSTKLALKISAIASKLADLTGTLNEASPATVVQLSTKSWFSIKKAEHMLGWKPEVSFEEGMEISKKWALDQGLLNK
;
A
#
# COMPACT_ATOMS: atom_id res chain seq x y z
N GLU A 1 3.34 -25.77 -16.25
CA GLU A 1 4.63 -25.05 -16.16
C GLU A 1 4.34 -23.57 -15.91
N CYS A 2 5.13 -22.96 -15.05
CA CYS A 2 4.99 -21.55 -14.67
C CYS A 2 6.40 -20.92 -14.73
N ASP A 3 6.58 -19.88 -15.55
CA ASP A 3 7.88 -19.22 -15.74
C ASP A 3 8.07 -18.05 -14.76
N VAL A 4 6.99 -17.44 -14.31
CA VAL A 4 7.00 -16.25 -13.45
C VAL A 4 5.96 -16.39 -12.36
N ILE A 5 6.35 -16.12 -11.12
CA ILE A 5 5.43 -15.97 -9.99
C ILE A 5 5.30 -14.49 -9.64
N ILE A 6 4.07 -13.99 -9.58
CA ILE A 6 3.76 -12.66 -9.04
C ILE A 6 3.14 -12.86 -7.66
N HIS A 7 3.92 -12.57 -6.62
CA HIS A 7 3.54 -12.82 -5.24
C HIS A 7 2.83 -11.60 -4.63
N THR A 8 1.50 -11.63 -4.67
CA THR A 8 0.63 -10.59 -4.12
C THR A 8 0.10 -10.90 -2.72
N ALA A 9 0.24 -12.17 -2.28
CA ALA A 9 -0.32 -12.61 -1.01
C ALA A 9 0.38 -11.95 0.18
N ALA A 10 -0.36 -11.17 0.94
CA ALA A 10 0.12 -10.53 2.16
C ALA A 10 -1.03 -10.19 3.10
N LEU A 11 -0.76 -10.16 4.39
CA LEU A 11 -1.61 -9.49 5.36
C LEU A 11 -1.30 -7.99 5.34
N VAL A 12 -2.32 -7.18 5.08
CA VAL A 12 -2.23 -5.71 5.01
C VAL A 12 -3.06 -5.15 6.16
N SER A 13 -2.43 -4.91 7.29
CA SER A 13 -3.12 -4.44 8.50
C SER A 13 -2.15 -3.81 9.49
N ASN A 14 -2.61 -2.78 10.18
CA ASN A 14 -1.90 -2.19 11.34
C ASN A 14 -2.48 -2.68 12.68
N ALA A 15 -3.38 -3.67 12.67
CA ALA A 15 -4.09 -4.17 13.84
C ALA A 15 -3.94 -5.69 14.06
N MET A 16 -3.36 -6.41 13.10
CA MET A 16 -3.16 -7.85 13.22
C MET A 16 -1.97 -8.19 14.15
N LYS A 17 -1.96 -9.42 14.68
CA LYS A 17 -0.86 -9.91 15.53
C LYS A 17 0.44 -10.01 14.73
N ASP A 18 1.52 -9.57 15.35
CA ASP A 18 2.87 -9.62 14.76
C ASP A 18 3.24 -11.02 14.26
N SER A 19 2.96 -12.06 15.06
CA SER A 19 3.26 -13.44 14.70
C SER A 19 2.56 -13.90 13.40
N ASP A 20 1.32 -13.47 13.16
CA ASP A 20 0.59 -13.80 11.94
C ASP A 20 1.14 -13.02 10.75
N MET A 21 1.46 -11.75 10.95
CA MET A 21 2.10 -10.90 9.94
C MET A 21 3.44 -11.49 9.48
N TRP A 22 4.30 -11.89 10.43
CA TRP A 22 5.59 -12.53 10.12
C TRP A 22 5.42 -13.87 9.40
N ARG A 23 4.48 -14.71 9.87
CA ARG A 23 4.21 -16.02 9.26
C ARG A 23 3.78 -15.90 7.81
N VAL A 24 2.88 -14.93 7.50
CA VAL A 24 2.33 -14.79 6.15
C VAL A 24 3.23 -13.93 5.26
N ASN A 25 3.69 -12.78 5.74
CA ASN A 25 4.40 -11.84 4.87
C ASN A 25 5.88 -12.22 4.67
N VAL A 26 6.49 -12.94 5.61
CA VAL A 26 7.93 -13.23 5.57
C VAL A 26 8.19 -14.71 5.34
N MET A 27 7.70 -15.57 6.26
CA MET A 27 7.98 -17.00 6.17
C MET A 27 7.33 -17.65 4.95
N ALA A 28 6.08 -17.28 4.61
CA ALA A 28 5.46 -17.81 3.40
C ALA A 28 6.16 -17.30 2.12
N THR A 29 6.67 -16.07 2.10
CA THR A 29 7.50 -15.58 0.97
C THR A 29 8.72 -16.49 0.75
N ARG A 30 9.44 -16.87 1.82
CA ARG A 30 10.56 -17.81 1.72
C ARG A 30 10.11 -19.17 1.18
N ASN A 31 9.01 -19.71 1.70
CA ASN A 31 8.47 -20.98 1.23
C ASN A 31 8.09 -20.96 -0.26
N PHE A 32 7.53 -19.83 -0.75
CA PHE A 32 7.26 -19.64 -2.18
C PHE A 32 8.52 -19.59 -3.04
N ILE A 33 9.60 -18.98 -2.55
CA ILE A 33 10.89 -18.97 -3.23
C ILE A 33 11.47 -20.39 -3.29
N ASP A 34 11.42 -21.14 -2.18
CA ASP A 34 11.92 -22.51 -2.14
C ASP A 34 11.16 -23.41 -3.14
N ALA A 35 9.83 -23.28 -3.18
CA ALA A 35 9.00 -23.97 -4.16
C ALA A 35 9.31 -23.51 -5.60
N ALA A 36 9.45 -22.21 -5.84
CA ALA A 36 9.78 -21.68 -7.16
C ALA A 36 11.11 -22.24 -7.68
N LYS A 37 12.10 -22.36 -6.80
CA LYS A 37 13.41 -22.96 -7.11
C LYS A 37 13.26 -24.46 -7.43
N GLU A 38 12.51 -25.21 -6.65
CA GLU A 38 12.28 -26.65 -6.85
C GLU A 38 11.65 -26.91 -8.23
N TYR A 39 10.72 -26.05 -8.66
CA TYR A 39 10.02 -26.18 -9.95
C TYR A 39 10.66 -25.39 -11.10
N ASN A 40 11.91 -24.89 -10.93
CA ASN A 40 12.67 -24.15 -11.94
C ASN A 40 11.91 -22.92 -12.50
N VAL A 41 11.18 -22.22 -11.65
CA VAL A 41 10.58 -20.93 -12.01
C VAL A 41 11.68 -19.91 -12.22
N ARG A 42 11.68 -19.23 -13.36
CA ARG A 42 12.72 -18.29 -13.75
C ARG A 42 12.71 -17.03 -12.91
N ARG A 43 11.51 -16.45 -12.62
CA ARG A 43 11.41 -15.14 -11.98
C ARG A 43 10.34 -15.09 -10.89
N PHE A 44 10.68 -14.41 -9.81
CA PHE A 44 9.80 -14.10 -8.69
C PHE A 44 9.58 -12.58 -8.57
N VAL A 45 8.37 -12.11 -8.74
CA VAL A 45 7.99 -10.71 -8.57
C VAL A 45 7.36 -10.52 -7.20
N GLN A 46 8.07 -9.85 -6.31
CA GLN A 46 7.59 -9.53 -4.96
C GLN A 46 6.79 -8.22 -4.98
N ILE A 47 5.54 -8.27 -4.59
CA ILE A 47 4.76 -7.07 -4.34
C ILE A 47 5.01 -6.60 -2.90
N SER A 48 5.86 -5.60 -2.77
CA SER A 48 6.18 -4.92 -1.52
C SER A 48 5.22 -3.75 -1.29
N SER A 49 5.71 -2.62 -0.81
CA SER A 49 4.96 -1.38 -0.61
C SER A 49 5.94 -0.21 -0.43
N ILE A 50 5.50 1.00 -0.74
CA ILE A 50 6.21 2.24 -0.36
C ILE A 50 6.42 2.37 1.16
N VAL A 51 5.69 1.64 1.98
CA VAL A 51 5.91 1.64 3.44
C VAL A 51 7.28 1.09 3.85
N ALA A 52 7.98 0.37 2.97
CA ALA A 52 9.36 -0.09 3.20
C ALA A 52 10.35 1.07 3.43
N TYR A 53 10.03 2.29 2.97
CA TYR A 53 10.83 3.48 3.27
C TYR A 53 10.66 3.98 4.71
N GLY A 54 9.70 3.45 5.48
CA GLY A 54 9.37 3.91 6.82
C GLY A 54 8.50 5.17 6.81
N ASN A 55 8.32 5.74 8.00
CA ASN A 55 7.43 6.89 8.21
C ASN A 55 8.18 8.21 8.50
N SER A 56 9.49 8.15 8.74
CA SER A 56 10.31 9.31 9.11
C SER A 56 10.89 10.08 7.92
N ALA A 57 10.92 9.48 6.73
CA ALA A 57 11.45 10.11 5.54
C ALA A 57 10.48 11.19 5.01
N GLU A 58 11.03 12.29 4.49
CA GLU A 58 10.28 13.42 3.91
C GLU A 58 10.81 13.75 2.51
N GLY A 59 9.96 14.36 1.68
CA GLY A 59 10.33 14.76 0.33
C GLY A 59 10.19 13.64 -0.72
N GLU A 60 10.82 13.84 -1.88
CA GLU A 60 10.85 12.85 -2.96
C GLU A 60 11.85 11.74 -2.65
N LEU A 61 11.39 10.49 -2.70
CA LEU A 61 12.19 9.30 -2.45
C LEU A 61 12.26 8.46 -3.72
N ASP A 62 13.47 8.05 -4.10
CA ASP A 62 13.69 7.07 -5.17
C ASP A 62 14.10 5.70 -4.59
N GLU A 63 14.34 4.73 -5.45
CA GLU A 63 14.67 3.36 -5.05
C GLU A 63 16.06 3.22 -4.38
N ASN A 64 16.93 4.22 -4.49
CA ASN A 64 18.24 4.28 -3.82
C ASN A 64 18.15 4.87 -2.40
N HIS A 65 16.99 5.47 -2.05
CA HIS A 65 16.81 6.03 -0.72
C HIS A 65 16.85 4.92 0.35
N PRO A 66 17.53 5.16 1.49
CA PRO A 66 17.56 4.18 2.58
C PRO A 66 16.15 3.77 3.04
N VAL A 67 15.98 2.48 3.31
CA VAL A 67 14.75 1.95 3.92
C VAL A 67 14.86 1.98 5.44
N HIS A 68 13.72 2.21 6.12
CA HIS A 68 13.68 2.37 7.57
C HIS A 68 12.62 1.48 8.21
N ALA A 69 13.01 0.78 9.28
CA ALA A 69 12.14 -0.10 10.05
C ALA A 69 11.40 0.68 11.17
N ASP A 70 10.93 1.90 10.91
CA ASP A 70 10.32 2.83 11.87
C ASP A 70 8.78 2.83 11.80
N GLY A 71 8.19 1.66 11.66
CA GLY A 71 6.74 1.49 11.56
C GLY A 71 6.21 0.32 12.38
N GLY A 72 4.92 0.05 12.25
CA GLY A 72 4.29 -1.14 12.82
C GLY A 72 4.68 -2.42 12.07
N SER A 73 4.11 -3.56 12.50
CA SER A 73 4.40 -4.88 11.91
C SER A 73 4.23 -4.95 10.41
N TYR A 74 3.33 -4.17 9.83
CA TYR A 74 3.17 -4.12 8.38
C TYR A 74 4.44 -3.59 7.68
N VAL A 75 4.98 -2.47 8.15
CA VAL A 75 6.25 -1.90 7.64
C VAL A 75 7.39 -2.90 7.81
N LEU A 76 7.55 -3.43 9.02
CA LEU A 76 8.62 -4.38 9.35
C LEU A 76 8.57 -5.64 8.48
N THR A 77 7.39 -6.22 8.30
CA THR A 77 7.24 -7.47 7.55
C THR A 77 7.36 -7.27 6.04
N LYS A 78 6.94 -6.12 5.50
CA LYS A 78 7.19 -5.79 4.08
C LYS A 78 8.69 -5.60 3.83
N LEU A 79 9.39 -4.87 4.68
CA LEU A 79 10.84 -4.70 4.57
C LEU A 79 11.58 -6.04 4.74
N ALA A 80 11.20 -6.86 5.73
CA ALA A 80 11.81 -8.17 5.93
C ALA A 80 11.57 -9.10 4.72
N SER A 81 10.40 -9.07 4.10
CA SER A 81 10.12 -9.85 2.89
C SER A 81 10.98 -9.42 1.70
N GLU A 82 11.29 -8.12 1.55
CA GLU A 82 12.26 -7.67 0.55
C GLU A 82 13.66 -8.25 0.80
N HIS A 83 14.13 -8.24 2.05
CA HIS A 83 15.44 -8.84 2.38
C HIS A 83 15.48 -10.34 2.08
N VAL A 84 14.40 -11.07 2.32
CA VAL A 84 14.30 -12.51 1.98
C VAL A 84 14.47 -12.73 0.48
N VAL A 85 13.78 -11.97 -0.37
CA VAL A 85 13.87 -12.15 -1.82
C VAL A 85 15.18 -11.63 -2.38
N LEU A 86 15.75 -10.54 -1.85
CA LEU A 86 17.06 -10.03 -2.24
C LEU A 86 18.18 -11.01 -1.87
N ALA A 87 18.08 -11.70 -0.72
CA ALA A 87 19.03 -12.76 -0.37
C ALA A 87 18.99 -13.93 -1.38
N ALA A 88 17.78 -14.32 -1.82
CA ALA A 88 17.62 -15.35 -2.85
C ALA A 88 18.24 -14.92 -4.21
N GLN A 89 18.03 -13.66 -4.61
CA GLN A 89 18.67 -13.08 -5.80
C GLN A 89 20.23 -13.10 -5.68
N ALA A 90 20.74 -12.65 -4.54
CA ALA A 90 22.18 -12.59 -4.30
C ALA A 90 22.84 -13.99 -4.28
N ASN A 91 22.11 -15.02 -3.86
CA ASN A 91 22.55 -16.41 -3.88
C ASN A 91 22.30 -17.09 -5.25
N HIS A 92 21.87 -16.35 -6.27
CA HIS A 92 21.53 -16.91 -7.59
C HIS A 92 20.50 -18.04 -7.55
N GLU A 93 19.57 -18.01 -6.57
CA GLU A 93 18.52 -19.01 -6.43
C GLU A 93 17.40 -18.81 -7.46
N ILE A 94 17.05 -17.56 -7.76
CA ILE A 94 15.98 -17.16 -8.68
C ILE A 94 16.16 -15.69 -9.07
N GLU A 95 15.71 -15.28 -10.27
CA GLU A 95 15.60 -13.86 -10.62
C GLU A 95 14.51 -13.21 -9.77
N VAL A 96 14.80 -12.06 -9.16
CA VAL A 96 13.82 -11.33 -8.34
C VAL A 96 13.56 -9.94 -8.91
N VAL A 97 12.30 -9.52 -8.87
CA VAL A 97 11.89 -8.14 -9.11
C VAL A 97 11.05 -7.71 -7.92
N ILE A 98 11.31 -6.51 -7.39
CA ILE A 98 10.50 -5.93 -6.32
C ILE A 98 9.70 -4.75 -6.86
N VAL A 99 8.40 -4.76 -6.63
CA VAL A 99 7.52 -3.61 -6.89
C VAL A 99 7.08 -3.02 -5.56
N ARG A 100 7.26 -1.71 -5.38
CA ARG A 100 6.77 -0.92 -4.24
C ARG A 100 5.58 -0.07 -4.68
N PRO A 101 4.36 -0.58 -4.60
CA PRO A 101 3.17 0.20 -4.93
C PRO A 101 2.96 1.36 -3.96
N GLY A 102 2.42 2.47 -4.49
CA GLY A 102 1.76 3.50 -3.70
C GLY A 102 0.46 3.01 -3.07
N ASP A 103 -0.41 3.95 -2.72
CA ASP A 103 -1.72 3.68 -2.12
C ASP A 103 -2.70 3.19 -3.20
N ALA A 104 -2.72 1.87 -3.46
CA ALA A 104 -3.49 1.27 -4.57
C ALA A 104 -5.00 1.37 -4.34
N TYR A 105 -5.69 2.13 -5.19
CA TYR A 105 -7.13 2.33 -5.12
C TYR A 105 -7.83 1.86 -6.40
N GLY A 106 -9.14 1.75 -6.32
CA GLY A 106 -9.98 1.29 -7.44
C GLY A 106 -11.10 0.37 -6.96
N PRO A 107 -11.84 -0.25 -7.88
CA PRO A 107 -12.84 -1.25 -7.58
C PRO A 107 -12.30 -2.35 -6.67
N GLY A 108 -13.02 -2.65 -5.57
CA GLY A 108 -12.61 -3.69 -4.60
C GLY A 108 -11.55 -3.27 -3.58
N SER A 109 -10.97 -2.08 -3.66
CA SER A 109 -9.97 -1.63 -2.70
C SER A 109 -10.56 -1.48 -1.30
N ARG A 110 -10.27 -2.48 -0.45
CA ARG A 110 -10.76 -2.44 0.93
C ARG A 110 -10.12 -1.31 1.74
N PRO A 111 -8.78 -1.09 1.75
CA PRO A 111 -8.16 -0.07 2.60
C PRO A 111 -8.51 1.36 2.17
N TRP A 112 -8.72 1.62 0.88
CA TRP A 112 -8.82 2.99 0.38
C TRP A 112 -10.20 3.38 -0.17
N ILE A 113 -11.12 2.43 -0.36
CA ILE A 113 -12.50 2.69 -0.78
C ILE A 113 -13.49 2.14 0.24
N ILE A 114 -13.50 0.82 0.48
CA ILE A 114 -14.56 0.17 1.27
C ILE A 114 -14.52 0.60 2.73
N ALA A 115 -13.39 0.38 3.41
CA ALA A 115 -13.26 0.68 4.83
C ALA A 115 -13.44 2.19 5.15
N PRO A 116 -12.89 3.14 4.35
CA PRO A 116 -13.22 4.55 4.51
C PRO A 116 -14.71 4.86 4.35
N LEU A 117 -15.41 4.32 3.35
CA LEU A 117 -16.86 4.53 3.18
C LEU A 117 -17.65 4.02 4.39
N GLU A 118 -17.31 2.82 4.90
CA GLU A 118 -17.90 2.26 6.10
C GLU A 118 -17.69 3.17 7.33
N ALA A 119 -16.45 3.64 7.53
CA ALA A 119 -16.09 4.51 8.65
C ALA A 119 -16.75 5.90 8.55
N ILE A 120 -16.80 6.48 7.35
CA ILE A 120 -17.47 7.76 7.08
C ILE A 120 -18.96 7.64 7.35
N SER A 121 -19.62 6.55 6.92
CA SER A 121 -21.03 6.29 7.16
C SER A 121 -21.35 6.27 8.66
N LYS A 122 -20.50 5.64 9.45
CA LYS A 122 -20.60 5.53 10.91
C LYS A 122 -20.11 6.79 11.66
N ARG A 123 -19.66 7.84 10.97
CA ARG A 123 -19.06 9.06 11.56
C ARG A 123 -17.81 8.78 12.41
N GLN A 124 -17.05 7.76 12.05
CA GLN A 124 -15.84 7.31 12.75
C GLN A 124 -14.54 7.64 11.99
N PHE A 125 -14.63 8.36 10.88
CA PHE A 125 -13.47 8.72 10.05
C PHE A 125 -12.98 10.12 10.40
N ILE A 126 -11.72 10.20 10.84
CA ILE A 126 -11.06 11.47 11.21
C ILE A 126 -9.67 11.47 10.58
N LEU A 127 -9.31 12.54 9.86
CA LEU A 127 -7.98 12.71 9.28
C LEU A 127 -7.00 13.34 10.29
N PRO A 128 -5.79 12.79 10.44
CA PRO A 128 -4.69 13.41 11.17
C PRO A 128 -4.08 14.57 10.39
N ALA A 129 -3.08 15.23 10.96
CA ALA A 129 -2.29 16.30 10.34
C ALA A 129 -3.15 17.40 9.69
N LYS A 130 -4.36 17.65 10.21
CA LYS A 130 -5.36 18.55 9.62
C LYS A 130 -5.74 18.22 8.17
N GLY A 131 -5.49 16.97 7.74
CA GLY A 131 -5.68 16.53 6.36
C GLY A 131 -4.55 16.88 5.40
N GLU A 132 -3.44 17.40 5.91
CA GLU A 132 -2.27 17.87 5.14
C GLU A 132 -1.21 16.77 4.89
N GLY A 133 -1.39 15.57 5.41
CA GLY A 133 -0.54 14.41 5.10
C GLY A 133 -0.58 14.09 3.63
N PHE A 134 0.49 13.52 3.08
CA PHE A 134 0.55 13.17 1.66
C PHE A 134 -0.07 11.80 1.42
N PHE A 135 -0.81 11.70 0.34
CA PHE A 135 -1.40 10.48 -0.19
C PHE A 135 -0.87 10.25 -1.61
N ARG A 136 -0.52 9.03 -1.94
CA ARG A 136 0.19 8.67 -3.18
C ARG A 136 -0.63 7.62 -3.94
N PRO A 137 -1.82 8.00 -4.44
CA PRO A 137 -2.73 7.05 -5.07
C PRO A 137 -2.13 6.46 -6.34
N ILE A 138 -2.37 5.18 -6.55
CA ILE A 138 -2.15 4.51 -7.82
C ILE A 138 -3.41 3.72 -8.20
N TYR A 139 -3.95 3.98 -9.38
CA TYR A 139 -5.12 3.25 -9.84
C TYR A 139 -4.75 1.79 -10.15
N ILE A 140 -5.62 0.86 -9.77
CA ILE A 140 -5.28 -0.57 -9.77
C ILE A 140 -4.87 -1.09 -11.14
N ASP A 141 -5.51 -0.66 -12.25
CA ASP A 141 -5.17 -1.15 -13.59
C ASP A 141 -3.80 -0.61 -14.04
N ASP A 142 -3.44 0.62 -13.66
CA ASP A 142 -2.10 1.16 -13.91
C ASP A 142 -1.04 0.36 -13.16
N LEU A 143 -1.30 0.04 -11.89
CA LEU A 143 -0.40 -0.79 -11.10
C LEU A 143 -0.22 -2.18 -11.71
N VAL A 144 -1.31 -2.84 -12.10
CA VAL A 144 -1.28 -4.18 -12.72
C VAL A 144 -0.49 -4.14 -14.04
N ARG A 145 -0.68 -3.10 -14.85
CA ARG A 145 0.08 -2.91 -16.09
C ARG A 145 1.58 -2.76 -15.81
N GLY A 146 1.94 -2.00 -14.76
CA GLY A 146 3.34 -1.84 -14.33
C GLY A 146 3.95 -3.15 -13.85
N ILE A 147 3.23 -3.90 -13.00
CA ILE A 147 3.67 -5.21 -12.51
C ILE A 147 3.90 -6.18 -13.68
N ALA A 148 2.99 -6.23 -14.66
CA ALA A 148 3.14 -7.08 -15.83
C ALA A 148 4.38 -6.72 -16.67
N LYS A 149 4.64 -5.41 -16.87
CA LYS A 149 5.85 -4.95 -17.54
C LYS A 149 7.12 -5.35 -16.77
N ALA A 150 7.18 -5.13 -15.46
CA ALA A 150 8.31 -5.53 -14.61
C ALA A 150 8.53 -7.05 -14.62
N ALA A 151 7.45 -7.83 -14.61
CA ALA A 151 7.51 -9.29 -14.68
C ALA A 151 8.13 -9.81 -15.98
N CYS A 152 7.90 -9.13 -17.10
CA CYS A 152 8.33 -9.59 -18.43
C CYS A 152 9.61 -8.93 -18.92
N HIS A 153 10.04 -7.78 -18.39
CA HIS A 153 11.20 -7.04 -18.88
C HIS A 153 12.52 -7.80 -18.61
N SER A 154 13.37 -7.94 -19.62
CA SER A 154 14.64 -8.69 -19.53
C SER A 154 15.56 -8.16 -18.44
N ASP A 155 15.71 -6.86 -18.36
CA ASP A 155 16.68 -6.18 -17.51
C ASP A 155 16.09 -5.84 -16.10
N ALA A 156 14.88 -6.33 -15.78
CA ALA A 156 14.27 -6.09 -14.47
C ALA A 156 14.81 -7.01 -13.37
N ALA A 157 15.58 -8.04 -13.69
CA ALA A 157 16.12 -8.97 -12.70
C ALA A 157 17.06 -8.25 -11.71
N GLY A 158 16.77 -8.37 -10.42
CA GLY A 158 17.52 -7.70 -9.34
C GLY A 158 17.03 -6.28 -9.05
N GLU A 159 16.06 -5.76 -9.79
CA GLU A 159 15.62 -4.37 -9.71
C GLU A 159 14.43 -4.17 -8.76
N ILE A 160 14.36 -2.96 -8.19
CA ILE A 160 13.27 -2.48 -7.37
C ILE A 160 12.62 -1.31 -8.13
N PHE A 161 11.28 -1.28 -8.16
CA PHE A 161 10.52 -0.22 -8.83
C PHE A 161 9.46 0.38 -7.92
N ASN A 162 9.47 1.69 -7.75
CA ASN A 162 8.33 2.42 -7.21
C ASN A 162 7.24 2.54 -8.27
N MET A 163 6.00 2.22 -7.91
CA MET A 163 4.83 2.37 -8.78
C MET A 163 3.74 3.14 -8.04
N SER A 164 3.70 4.44 -8.26
CA SER A 164 2.80 5.39 -7.61
C SER A 164 2.28 6.43 -8.61
N CYS A 165 1.45 7.37 -8.14
CA CYS A 165 1.18 8.57 -8.93
C CYS A 165 2.46 9.39 -9.07
N GLU A 166 2.48 10.27 -10.06
CA GLU A 166 3.48 11.33 -10.15
C GLU A 166 3.21 12.38 -9.06
N GLY A 167 4.17 12.59 -8.14
CA GLY A 167 4.00 13.49 -7.01
C GLY A 167 3.09 12.94 -5.90
N PHE A 168 2.21 13.78 -5.38
CA PHE A 168 1.29 13.46 -4.29
C PHE A 168 0.04 14.34 -4.34
N MET A 169 -0.99 13.94 -3.57
CA MET A 169 -2.09 14.80 -3.15
C MET A 169 -2.20 14.81 -1.63
N THR A 170 -2.99 15.72 -1.05
CA THR A 170 -3.23 15.67 0.38
C THR A 170 -4.22 14.55 0.74
N THR A 171 -4.13 14.01 1.95
CA THR A 171 -5.13 13.04 2.44
C THR A 171 -6.54 13.62 2.39
N LYS A 172 -6.69 14.93 2.63
CA LYS A 172 -7.97 15.63 2.51
C LYS A 172 -8.51 15.58 1.08
N ASP A 173 -7.67 15.85 0.07
CA ASP A 173 -8.09 15.84 -1.33
C ASP A 173 -8.52 14.43 -1.76
N TYR A 174 -7.78 13.41 -1.35
CA TYR A 174 -8.13 12.03 -1.65
C TYR A 174 -9.47 11.59 -1.03
N PHE A 175 -9.71 11.90 0.25
CA PHE A 175 -10.90 11.41 0.95
C PHE A 175 -12.15 12.29 0.75
N THR A 176 -12.02 13.52 0.27
CA THR A 176 -13.15 14.42 0.02
C THR A 176 -14.21 13.83 -0.94
N PRO A 177 -13.85 13.24 -2.10
CA PRO A 177 -14.81 12.57 -2.98
C PRO A 177 -15.65 11.49 -2.27
N LEU A 178 -15.04 10.66 -1.41
CA LEU A 178 -15.76 9.62 -0.68
C LEU A 178 -16.84 10.19 0.26
N TYR A 179 -16.56 11.36 0.88
CA TYR A 179 -17.57 12.09 1.66
C TYR A 179 -18.71 12.59 0.78
N HIS A 180 -18.40 13.14 -0.40
CA HIS A 180 -19.39 13.62 -1.34
C HIS A 180 -20.29 12.50 -1.87
N TRP A 181 -19.76 11.30 -2.10
CA TRP A 181 -20.56 10.13 -2.49
C TRP A 181 -21.61 9.75 -1.46
N LEU A 182 -21.37 10.03 -0.19
CA LEU A 182 -22.28 9.80 0.93
C LEU A 182 -23.12 11.05 1.29
N GLY A 183 -23.13 12.08 0.43
CA GLY A 183 -23.87 13.33 0.67
C GLY A 183 -23.34 14.18 1.83
N LYS A 184 -22.07 14.00 2.23
CA LYS A 184 -21.44 14.74 3.33
C LYS A 184 -20.49 15.82 2.80
N LYS A 185 -20.29 16.89 3.61
CA LYS A 185 -19.53 18.09 3.19
C LYS A 185 -18.02 17.87 3.02
N GLY A 186 -17.44 16.88 3.71
CA GLY A 186 -16.01 16.61 3.66
C GLY A 186 -15.46 16.01 4.96
N PRO A 187 -14.16 15.64 4.98
CA PRO A 187 -13.56 14.98 6.13
C PRO A 187 -13.37 15.92 7.32
N ILE A 188 -13.65 15.38 8.50
CA ILE A 188 -13.26 16.00 9.77
C ILE A 188 -11.76 15.76 9.94
N SER A 189 -11.00 16.82 10.18
CA SER A 189 -9.56 16.74 10.38
C SER A 189 -9.13 17.36 11.71
N VAL A 190 -8.12 16.76 12.33
CA VAL A 190 -7.57 17.20 13.61
C VAL A 190 -6.04 17.21 13.57
N SER A 191 -5.41 17.80 14.58
CA SER A 191 -3.94 17.72 14.70
C SER A 191 -3.49 16.27 14.91
N THR A 192 -2.28 15.91 14.45
CA THR A 192 -1.71 14.57 14.65
C THR A 192 -1.68 14.17 16.12
N LYS A 193 -1.36 15.11 17.04
CA LYS A 193 -1.35 14.84 18.49
C LYS A 193 -2.72 14.41 19.02
N LEU A 194 -3.80 15.07 18.56
CA LEU A 194 -5.16 14.71 18.96
C LEU A 194 -5.59 13.38 18.31
N ALA A 195 -5.29 13.17 17.02
CA ALA A 195 -5.57 11.92 16.34
C ALA A 195 -4.89 10.72 17.03
N LEU A 196 -3.62 10.84 17.44
CA LEU A 196 -2.90 9.81 18.19
C LEU A 196 -3.55 9.48 19.54
N LYS A 197 -4.05 10.48 20.28
CA LYS A 197 -4.77 10.24 21.53
C LYS A 197 -6.09 9.49 21.29
N ILE A 198 -6.85 9.90 20.28
CA ILE A 198 -8.13 9.26 19.93
C ILE A 198 -7.86 7.81 19.48
N SER A 199 -6.91 7.57 18.60
CA SER A 199 -6.60 6.24 18.09
C SER A 199 -6.06 5.31 19.19
N ALA A 200 -5.24 5.80 20.12
CA ALA A 200 -4.74 5.01 21.25
C ALA A 200 -5.88 4.57 22.19
N ILE A 201 -6.86 5.44 22.46
CA ILE A 201 -8.05 5.09 23.25
C ILE A 201 -8.90 4.05 22.50
N ALA A 202 -9.14 4.27 21.20
CA ALA A 202 -9.91 3.35 20.36
C ALA A 202 -9.25 1.96 20.28
N SER A 203 -7.91 1.89 20.16
CA SER A 203 -7.18 0.63 20.15
C SER A 203 -7.29 -0.13 21.48
N LYS A 204 -7.18 0.56 22.62
CA LYS A 204 -7.39 -0.07 23.93
C LYS A 204 -8.80 -0.63 24.11
N LEU A 205 -9.83 0.08 23.62
CA LEU A 205 -11.20 -0.42 23.68
C LEU A 205 -11.39 -1.62 22.75
N ALA A 206 -10.79 -1.62 21.57
CA ALA A 206 -10.83 -2.73 20.63
C ALA A 206 -10.14 -3.99 21.23
N ASP A 207 -9.00 -3.83 21.88
CA ASP A 207 -8.30 -4.91 22.59
C ASP A 207 -9.18 -5.56 23.66
N LEU A 208 -9.93 -4.73 24.44
CA LEU A 208 -10.84 -5.23 25.45
C LEU A 208 -12.05 -6.00 24.89
N THR A 209 -12.48 -5.65 23.68
CA THR A 209 -13.62 -6.30 23.00
C THR A 209 -13.21 -7.40 22.04
N GLY A 210 -11.90 -7.62 21.84
CA GLY A 210 -11.36 -8.59 20.87
C GLY A 210 -11.64 -8.21 19.41
N THR A 211 -11.90 -6.93 19.11
CA THR A 211 -12.16 -6.43 17.76
C THR A 211 -10.90 -5.84 17.13
N LEU A 212 -10.77 -5.93 15.81
CA LEU A 212 -9.67 -5.28 15.09
C LEU A 212 -9.98 -3.79 14.87
N ASN A 213 -9.02 -2.92 15.17
CA ASN A 213 -9.11 -1.48 14.97
C ASN A 213 -8.02 -0.99 14.01
N GLU A 214 -8.34 -0.88 12.73
CA GLU A 214 -7.42 -0.36 11.71
C GLU A 214 -7.11 1.15 11.86
N ALA A 215 -7.91 1.90 12.63
CA ALA A 215 -7.63 3.29 13.00
C ALA A 215 -6.60 3.38 14.16
N SER A 216 -5.55 2.59 14.07
CA SER A 216 -4.47 2.49 15.06
C SER A 216 -3.54 3.70 15.04
N PRO A 217 -2.71 3.93 16.08
CA PRO A 217 -1.66 4.95 16.04
C PRO A 217 -0.72 4.84 14.84
N ALA A 218 -0.42 3.63 14.36
CA ALA A 218 0.39 3.42 13.17
C ALA A 218 -0.26 3.98 11.90
N THR A 219 -1.57 3.79 11.74
CA THR A 219 -2.34 4.39 10.63
C THR A 219 -2.34 5.92 10.71
N VAL A 220 -2.46 6.49 11.91
CA VAL A 220 -2.36 7.95 12.11
C VAL A 220 -0.99 8.48 11.67
N VAL A 221 0.10 7.80 12.03
CA VAL A 221 1.45 8.18 11.60
C VAL A 221 1.57 8.08 10.07
N GLN A 222 1.16 6.97 9.47
CA GLN A 222 1.19 6.76 8.02
C GLN A 222 0.44 7.86 7.24
N LEU A 223 -0.76 8.23 7.68
CA LEU A 223 -1.56 9.30 7.06
C LEU A 223 -1.05 10.72 7.37
N SER A 224 -0.02 10.86 8.19
CA SER A 224 0.63 12.15 8.52
C SER A 224 1.95 12.37 7.80
N THR A 225 2.46 11.37 7.05
CA THR A 225 3.76 11.43 6.36
C THR A 225 3.80 12.53 5.29
N LYS A 226 5.00 13.02 4.98
CA LYS A 226 5.27 14.08 4.00
C LYS A 226 6.26 13.62 2.91
N SER A 227 6.25 12.34 2.59
CA SER A 227 7.05 11.73 1.53
C SER A 227 6.20 11.39 0.31
N TRP A 228 6.82 11.45 -0.88
CA TRP A 228 6.27 10.91 -2.13
C TRP A 228 7.37 10.16 -2.88
N PHE A 229 7.03 9.45 -3.94
CA PHE A 229 7.93 8.46 -4.51
C PHE A 229 8.14 8.71 -5.99
N SER A 230 9.43 8.80 -6.38
CA SER A 230 9.82 8.92 -7.78
C SER A 230 9.50 7.66 -8.54
N ILE A 231 8.87 7.79 -9.70
CA ILE A 231 8.57 6.69 -10.63
C ILE A 231 9.51 6.70 -11.85
N LYS A 232 10.48 7.60 -11.87
CA LYS A 232 11.39 7.83 -13.03
C LYS A 232 12.09 6.56 -13.49
N LYS A 233 12.46 5.67 -12.54
CA LYS A 233 13.11 4.39 -12.86
C LYS A 233 12.15 3.49 -13.64
N ALA A 234 10.92 3.33 -13.18
CA ALA A 234 9.90 2.54 -13.87
C ALA A 234 9.55 3.15 -15.24
N GLU A 235 9.49 4.47 -15.34
CA GLU A 235 9.26 5.17 -16.61
C GLU A 235 10.40 4.92 -17.60
N HIS A 236 11.65 5.08 -17.15
CA HIS A 236 12.83 4.95 -18.01
C HIS A 236 13.09 3.50 -18.44
N MET A 237 13.07 2.55 -17.49
CA MET A 237 13.42 1.15 -17.77
C MET A 237 12.27 0.35 -18.37
N LEU A 238 11.04 0.54 -17.83
CA LEU A 238 9.89 -0.26 -18.24
C LEU A 238 8.99 0.45 -19.26
N GLY A 239 9.24 1.74 -19.56
CA GLY A 239 8.31 2.55 -20.34
C GLY A 239 6.93 2.58 -19.69
N TRP A 240 6.88 2.64 -18.35
CA TRP A 240 5.64 2.63 -17.58
C TRP A 240 5.44 3.95 -16.83
N LYS A 241 4.23 4.47 -16.92
CA LYS A 241 3.71 5.54 -16.06
C LYS A 241 2.22 5.33 -15.84
N PRO A 242 1.62 5.91 -14.79
CA PRO A 242 0.17 5.93 -14.64
C PRO A 242 -0.48 6.71 -15.78
N GLU A 243 -1.61 6.20 -16.28
CA GLU A 243 -2.36 6.78 -17.39
C GLU A 243 -3.76 7.21 -16.97
N VAL A 244 -4.33 6.57 -15.95
CA VAL A 244 -5.66 6.88 -15.42
C VAL A 244 -5.56 8.07 -14.48
N SER A 245 -6.28 9.16 -14.78
CA SER A 245 -6.35 10.32 -13.90
C SER A 245 -7.03 9.95 -12.58
N PHE A 246 -6.76 10.74 -11.53
CA PHE A 246 -7.41 10.52 -10.23
C PHE A 246 -8.93 10.64 -10.33
N GLU A 247 -9.41 11.63 -11.07
CA GLU A 247 -10.83 11.89 -11.30
C GLU A 247 -11.50 10.70 -11.99
N GLU A 248 -10.89 10.17 -13.04
CA GLU A 248 -11.39 9.01 -13.79
C GLU A 248 -11.41 7.76 -12.91
N GLY A 249 -10.32 7.45 -12.22
CA GLY A 249 -10.24 6.30 -11.31
C GLY A 249 -11.26 6.38 -10.17
N MET A 250 -11.52 7.57 -9.65
CA MET A 250 -12.55 7.79 -8.63
C MET A 250 -13.97 7.63 -9.19
N GLU A 251 -14.25 8.06 -10.41
CA GLU A 251 -15.57 7.87 -11.03
C GLU A 251 -15.85 6.39 -11.30
N ILE A 252 -14.87 5.64 -11.79
CA ILE A 252 -14.97 4.18 -11.96
C ILE A 252 -15.21 3.50 -10.61
N SER A 253 -14.46 3.91 -9.58
CA SER A 253 -14.60 3.38 -8.22
C SER A 253 -15.97 3.66 -7.62
N LYS A 254 -16.53 4.85 -7.87
CA LYS A 254 -17.87 5.25 -7.43
C LYS A 254 -18.96 4.40 -8.08
N LYS A 255 -18.88 4.23 -9.40
CA LYS A 255 -19.81 3.38 -10.13
C LYS A 255 -19.80 1.96 -9.58
N TRP A 256 -18.61 1.38 -9.38
CA TRP A 256 -18.45 0.09 -8.76
C TRP A 256 -19.07 0.05 -7.35
N ALA A 257 -18.83 1.05 -6.52
CA ALA A 257 -19.37 1.10 -5.15
C ALA A 257 -20.91 1.18 -5.13
N LEU A 258 -21.53 1.88 -6.11
CA LEU A 258 -22.98 1.89 -6.32
C LEU A 258 -23.51 0.51 -6.72
N ASP A 259 -22.84 -0.17 -7.65
CA ASP A 259 -23.23 -1.51 -8.11
C ASP A 259 -23.11 -2.57 -7.00
N GLN A 260 -22.17 -2.37 -6.05
CA GLN A 260 -22.03 -3.23 -4.87
C GLN A 260 -22.95 -2.84 -3.69
N GLY A 261 -23.78 -1.81 -3.84
CA GLY A 261 -24.69 -1.35 -2.78
C GLY A 261 -23.97 -0.68 -1.58
N LEU A 262 -22.74 -0.23 -1.75
CA LEU A 262 -21.99 0.50 -0.72
C LEU A 262 -22.43 1.98 -0.60
N LEU A 263 -23.11 2.47 -1.62
CA LEU A 263 -23.68 3.81 -1.70
C LEU A 263 -25.18 3.70 -1.93
N ASN A 264 -25.95 4.60 -1.33
CA ASN A 264 -27.38 4.74 -1.67
C ASN A 264 -27.54 5.39 -3.05
N LYS A 265 -28.53 4.89 -3.81
CA LYS A 265 -28.89 5.47 -5.11
C LYS A 265 -29.43 6.88 -4.97
#